data_38e15c168ceebdcf66b79882af0d4535
#
_entry.id   38e15c168ceebdcf66b79882af0d4535
#
_cell.length_a   1.000
_cell.length_b   1.000
_cell.length_c   1.000
_cell.angle_alpha   90.00
_cell.angle_beta   90.00
_cell.angle_gamma   90.00
#
_symmetry.space_group_name_H-M   'P 1'
#
loop_
_entity.id
_entity.type
_entity.pdbx_description
1 polymer ?
#
loop_
_entity_poly.entity_id
_entity_poly.type
_entity_poly.pdbx_seq_one_letter_code
_entity_poly.pdbx_strand_id
1 'polypeptide(L)'
;MKPYAIILVLLLCVPASASQEASEVEATTAITLPVDSVTIYPDGLMAVKRTGFLDVTEGAHKYVVNVPDKADFGSVLLSVSNATTDRVVYESDPIYTLNISSAGSQRFDLSYLMYSSATWKPIYDLHLSEDQVLVKSNAVVSNRGGEDLKNVRLKLVAGLSPEVHAYPAAPRSAGAADAKMAYAMEEVAYEAAPDLPATGELETLYIFELEGRKDLAMDKEIGFPLFEKESPLVRIYTWDASRQSEGPADEEVRINNTLENPWPEGKAMLYRNGEYVSTIQMPYTPAGTNASIVVGTSADLKLERKLSDYNKTEEIKAISTPEGNRTVKEIRQAWTYHLSIKSNLDRTADLEVTDTVPQEAVMISVSPEPDERTATTLKWKLEVMPRQEMSINYTYQVKTTESLDREY
;
A
#
# COMPACT_ATOMS: atom_id res chain seq x y z
N MET A 1 -97.56 61.95 23.29
CA MET A 1 -96.83 60.74 23.80
C MET A 1 -96.29 60.02 22.59
N LYS A 2 -94.98 60.06 22.38
CA LYS A 2 -94.34 59.44 21.25
C LYS A 2 -93.72 58.13 21.68
N PRO A 3 -93.87 56.97 20.97
CA PRO A 3 -93.20 55.77 21.26
C PRO A 3 -91.77 55.73 20.62
N TYR A 4 -90.80 55.38 21.43
CA TYR A 4 -89.40 55.08 20.98
C TYR A 4 -89.33 53.69 20.36
N ALA A 5 -88.86 53.61 19.14
CA ALA A 5 -88.53 52.36 18.44
C ALA A 5 -87.12 51.95 18.90
N ILE A 6 -87.00 50.76 19.52
CA ILE A 6 -85.73 50.12 19.79
C ILE A 6 -85.28 49.31 18.58
N ILE A 7 -84.18 49.73 18.00
CA ILE A 7 -83.51 48.95 16.90
C ILE A 7 -82.57 47.97 17.58
N LEU A 8 -82.89 46.64 17.45
CA LEU A 8 -82.02 45.54 17.89
C LEU A 8 -81.05 45.24 16.78
N VAL A 9 -79.76 45.55 16.98
CA VAL A 9 -78.68 45.20 16.11
C VAL A 9 -78.22 43.77 16.44
N LEU A 10 -78.55 42.82 15.57
CA LEU A 10 -78.07 41.45 15.70
C LEU A 10 -76.63 41.41 15.12
N LEU A 11 -75.65 41.24 16.08
CA LEU A 11 -74.24 40.98 15.70
C LEU A 11 -74.12 39.49 15.35
N LEU A 12 -73.97 39.17 14.07
CA LEU A 12 -73.60 37.85 13.60
C LEU A 12 -72.09 37.63 13.84
N CYS A 13 -71.75 36.91 14.89
CA CYS A 13 -70.43 36.35 15.10
C CYS A 13 -70.23 35.19 14.15
N VAL A 14 -69.46 35.40 13.09
CA VAL A 14 -68.90 34.33 12.26
C VAL A 14 -67.73 33.69 13.00
N PRO A 15 -67.74 32.40 13.31
CA PRO A 15 -66.55 31.78 13.88
C PRO A 15 -65.52 31.67 12.74
N ALA A 16 -64.40 32.39 12.86
CA ALA A 16 -63.19 32.16 12.05
C ALA A 16 -62.64 30.81 12.46
N SER A 17 -62.91 29.79 11.63
CA SER A 17 -62.19 28.53 11.73
C SER A 17 -60.74 28.77 11.35
N ALA A 18 -59.88 29.02 12.31
CA ALA A 18 -58.44 28.92 12.19
C ALA A 18 -58.17 27.43 11.94
N SER A 19 -57.95 27.05 10.69
CA SER A 19 -57.29 25.80 10.37
C SER A 19 -55.87 25.93 10.92
N GLN A 20 -55.66 25.41 12.10
CA GLN A 20 -54.37 25.06 12.61
C GLN A 20 -53.86 23.97 11.68
N GLU A 21 -53.01 24.32 10.68
CA GLU A 21 -52.12 23.38 10.10
C GLU A 21 -51.26 22.84 11.24
N ALA A 22 -51.64 21.67 11.76
CA ALA A 22 -50.80 20.90 12.61
C ALA A 22 -49.58 20.55 11.71
N SER A 23 -48.48 21.24 11.94
CA SER A 23 -47.17 20.82 11.48
C SER A 23 -46.98 19.42 12.06
N GLU A 24 -47.29 18.39 11.29
CA GLU A 24 -46.94 17.02 11.59
C GLU A 24 -45.43 17.00 11.75
N VAL A 25 -44.95 16.95 12.97
CA VAL A 25 -43.55 16.72 13.28
C VAL A 25 -43.32 15.29 12.80
N GLU A 26 -42.83 15.20 11.55
CA GLU A 26 -42.43 13.88 10.97
C GLU A 26 -41.49 13.21 11.96
N ALA A 27 -41.94 12.10 12.54
CA ALA A 27 -41.19 11.36 13.54
C ALA A 27 -39.91 10.85 12.91
N THR A 28 -38.77 11.29 13.43
CA THR A 28 -37.45 10.79 12.97
C THR A 28 -37.15 9.49 13.69
N THR A 29 -36.85 8.45 12.94
CA THR A 29 -36.53 7.10 13.45
C THR A 29 -35.02 6.89 13.47
N ALA A 30 -34.45 6.61 14.65
CA ALA A 30 -33.04 6.25 14.76
C ALA A 30 -32.86 4.79 14.35
N ILE A 31 -31.87 4.52 13.50
CA ILE A 31 -31.54 3.18 13.06
C ILE A 31 -30.09 2.82 13.41
N THR A 32 -29.92 1.58 13.89
CA THR A 32 -28.63 0.96 14.12
C THR A 32 -28.63 -0.41 13.44
N LEU A 33 -27.77 -0.60 12.47
CA LEU A 33 -27.67 -1.85 11.71
C LEU A 33 -26.45 -2.65 12.17
N PRO A 34 -26.54 -3.99 12.19
CA PRO A 34 -25.38 -4.85 12.48
C PRO A 34 -24.31 -4.69 11.41
N VAL A 35 -23.04 -4.77 11.80
CA VAL A 35 -21.91 -4.78 10.86
C VAL A 35 -21.92 -6.13 10.10
N ASP A 36 -21.96 -6.08 8.80
CA ASP A 36 -21.89 -7.25 7.93
C ASP A 36 -20.46 -7.53 7.47
N SER A 37 -19.75 -6.50 7.01
CA SER A 37 -18.39 -6.66 6.52
C SER A 37 -17.52 -5.44 6.84
N VAL A 38 -16.21 -5.71 6.92
CA VAL A 38 -15.18 -4.70 7.15
C VAL A 38 -14.04 -4.96 6.18
N THR A 39 -13.60 -3.90 5.50
CA THR A 39 -12.40 -3.91 4.66
C THR A 39 -11.35 -3.02 5.30
N ILE A 40 -10.16 -3.58 5.57
CA ILE A 40 -9.05 -2.88 6.25
C ILE A 40 -7.93 -2.67 5.26
N TYR A 41 -7.48 -1.42 5.13
CA TYR A 41 -6.40 -1.00 4.26
C TYR A 41 -5.08 -0.85 5.05
N PRO A 42 -3.92 -0.91 4.39
CA PRO A 42 -2.62 -0.83 5.06
C PRO A 42 -2.38 0.50 5.79
N ASP A 43 -2.92 1.60 5.26
CA ASP A 43 -2.76 2.98 5.74
C ASP A 43 -3.62 3.34 6.96
N GLY A 44 -4.41 2.37 7.46
CA GLY A 44 -5.28 2.58 8.62
C GLY A 44 -6.72 2.96 8.28
N LEU A 45 -7.06 3.04 6.99
CA LEU A 45 -8.44 3.19 6.55
C LEU A 45 -9.22 1.90 6.81
N MET A 46 -10.45 2.04 7.29
CA MET A 46 -11.41 0.96 7.46
C MET A 46 -12.72 1.35 6.78
N ALA A 47 -13.15 0.56 5.80
CA ALA A 47 -14.46 0.68 5.19
C ALA A 47 -15.42 -0.32 5.87
N VAL A 48 -16.51 0.19 6.40
CA VAL A 48 -17.52 -0.59 7.14
C VAL A 48 -18.79 -0.68 6.32
N LYS A 49 -19.36 -1.88 6.22
CA LYS A 49 -20.68 -2.11 5.65
C LYS A 49 -21.58 -2.74 6.70
N ARG A 50 -22.74 -2.13 6.92
CA ARG A 50 -23.80 -2.63 7.80
C ARG A 50 -25.01 -3.00 6.97
N THR A 51 -25.66 -4.09 7.30
CA THR A 51 -26.84 -4.56 6.55
C THR A 51 -27.88 -5.09 7.52
N GLY A 52 -29.14 -4.72 7.33
CA GLY A 52 -30.26 -5.22 8.12
C GLY A 52 -31.57 -5.12 7.38
N PHE A 53 -32.62 -5.69 7.96
CA PHE A 53 -33.98 -5.64 7.45
C PHE A 53 -34.87 -4.96 8.49
N LEU A 54 -35.67 -3.97 8.05
CA LEU A 54 -36.63 -3.26 8.89
C LEU A 54 -37.97 -3.28 8.20
N ASP A 55 -39.03 -3.47 8.99
CA ASP A 55 -40.41 -3.35 8.52
C ASP A 55 -40.79 -1.89 8.46
N VAL A 56 -41.18 -1.43 7.30
CA VAL A 56 -41.49 -0.02 7.01
C VAL A 56 -42.83 0.11 6.32
N THR A 57 -43.44 1.30 6.43
CA THR A 57 -44.65 1.66 5.67
C THR A 57 -44.26 2.41 4.39
N GLU A 58 -45.17 2.44 3.43
CA GLU A 58 -45.03 3.27 2.23
C GLU A 58 -45.10 4.75 2.58
N GLY A 59 -44.36 5.59 1.83
CA GLY A 59 -44.37 7.05 1.96
C GLY A 59 -43.04 7.64 2.40
N ALA A 60 -43.08 8.91 2.82
CA ALA A 60 -41.91 9.65 3.25
C ALA A 60 -41.55 9.31 4.71
N HIS A 61 -40.27 9.03 4.96
CA HIS A 61 -39.72 8.69 6.26
C HIS A 61 -38.39 9.41 6.50
N LYS A 62 -38.12 9.76 7.78
CA LYS A 62 -36.85 10.31 8.21
C LYS A 62 -36.12 9.32 9.11
N TYR A 63 -34.88 9.02 8.76
CA TYR A 63 -34.00 8.12 9.51
C TYR A 63 -32.76 8.86 9.98
N VAL A 64 -32.47 8.81 11.27
CA VAL A 64 -31.18 9.16 11.84
C VAL A 64 -30.31 7.91 11.84
N VAL A 65 -29.15 8.00 11.23
CA VAL A 65 -28.24 6.86 11.09
C VAL A 65 -27.15 6.93 12.15
N ASN A 66 -27.21 6.02 13.12
CA ASN A 66 -26.19 5.94 14.17
C ASN A 66 -24.92 5.30 13.61
N VAL A 67 -23.84 6.06 13.59
CA VAL A 67 -22.49 5.60 13.23
C VAL A 67 -21.50 5.95 14.35
N PRO A 68 -20.36 5.25 14.48
CA PRO A 68 -19.34 5.60 15.46
C PRO A 68 -18.82 7.03 15.28
N ASP A 69 -18.42 7.69 16.37
CA ASP A 69 -17.87 9.06 16.36
C ASP A 69 -16.65 9.24 15.44
N LYS A 70 -15.93 8.14 15.16
CA LYS A 70 -14.78 8.11 14.26
C LYS A 70 -15.13 7.96 12.79
N ALA A 71 -16.41 7.74 12.46
CA ALA A 71 -16.85 7.66 11.08
C ALA A 71 -16.67 9.02 10.39
N ASP A 72 -16.23 8.99 9.15
CA ASP A 72 -16.29 10.16 8.28
C ASP A 72 -17.74 10.36 7.84
N PHE A 73 -18.42 11.33 8.43
CA PHE A 73 -19.83 11.59 8.16
C PHE A 73 -20.10 11.92 6.69
N GLY A 74 -19.12 12.50 5.98
CA GLY A 74 -19.22 12.77 4.56
C GLY A 74 -19.22 11.51 3.69
N SER A 75 -18.70 10.40 4.21
CA SER A 75 -18.66 9.11 3.54
C SER A 75 -19.84 8.19 3.84
N VAL A 76 -20.76 8.62 4.74
CA VAL A 76 -21.92 7.81 5.13
C VAL A 76 -22.90 7.73 3.96
N LEU A 77 -23.19 6.52 3.53
CA LEU A 77 -24.13 6.23 2.44
C LEU A 77 -25.16 5.19 2.95
N LEU A 78 -26.43 5.60 2.95
CA LEU A 78 -27.56 4.70 3.20
C LEU A 78 -28.30 4.40 1.92
N SER A 79 -28.50 3.13 1.62
CA SER A 79 -29.35 2.62 0.55
C SER A 79 -30.44 1.72 1.12
N VAL A 80 -31.66 1.89 0.66
CA VAL A 80 -32.81 1.07 1.10
C VAL A 80 -33.50 0.50 -0.12
N SER A 81 -33.84 -0.79 -0.09
CA SER A 81 -34.58 -1.43 -1.18
C SER A 81 -35.96 -0.79 -1.34
N ASN A 82 -36.40 -0.60 -2.59
CA ASN A 82 -37.68 0.02 -2.91
C ASN A 82 -37.88 1.43 -2.30
N ALA A 83 -36.79 2.20 -2.20
CA ALA A 83 -36.84 3.58 -1.72
C ALA A 83 -35.96 4.48 -2.56
N THR A 84 -36.31 5.76 -2.60
CA THR A 84 -35.49 6.82 -3.19
C THR A 84 -35.11 7.83 -2.09
N THR A 85 -33.88 8.31 -2.14
CA THR A 85 -33.42 9.37 -1.24
C THR A 85 -33.86 10.73 -1.78
N ASP A 86 -34.64 11.44 -1.01
CA ASP A 86 -35.06 12.81 -1.32
C ASP A 86 -34.02 13.84 -0.85
N ARG A 87 -33.52 13.67 0.40
CA ARG A 87 -32.57 14.59 0.99
C ARG A 87 -31.72 13.91 2.08
N VAL A 88 -30.47 14.35 2.19
CA VAL A 88 -29.56 14.01 3.30
C VAL A 88 -29.14 15.28 4.01
N VAL A 89 -29.18 15.28 5.36
CA VAL A 89 -28.61 16.33 6.19
C VAL A 89 -27.40 15.75 6.89
N TYR A 90 -26.21 16.26 6.58
CA TYR A 90 -24.94 15.80 7.15
C TYR A 90 -24.67 16.56 8.44
N GLU A 91 -24.98 15.92 9.54
CA GLU A 91 -24.67 16.36 10.91
C GLU A 91 -23.85 15.27 11.59
N SER A 92 -23.67 15.34 12.92
CA SER A 92 -22.99 14.30 13.70
C SER A 92 -23.61 12.92 13.52
N ASP A 93 -24.92 12.87 13.33
CA ASP A 93 -25.68 11.68 12.93
C ASP A 93 -26.46 12.04 11.66
N PRO A 94 -26.07 11.52 10.49
CA PRO A 94 -26.71 11.89 9.22
C PRO A 94 -28.21 11.54 9.21
N ILE A 95 -29.02 12.49 8.69
CA ILE A 95 -30.47 12.34 8.61
C ILE A 95 -30.87 12.16 7.14
N TYR A 96 -31.43 11.00 6.85
CA TYR A 96 -31.93 10.63 5.52
C TYR A 96 -33.44 10.83 5.45
N THR A 97 -33.93 11.58 4.47
CA THR A 97 -35.32 11.61 4.08
C THR A 97 -35.49 10.69 2.88
N LEU A 98 -36.26 9.62 3.08
CA LEU A 98 -36.48 8.57 2.07
C LEU A 98 -37.94 8.53 1.68
N ASN A 99 -38.24 8.28 0.40
CA ASN A 99 -39.56 7.94 -0.06
C ASN A 99 -39.62 6.46 -0.40
N ILE A 100 -40.35 5.69 0.42
CA ILE A 100 -40.47 4.23 0.31
C ILE A 100 -41.67 3.90 -0.59
N SER A 101 -41.44 3.15 -1.66
CA SER A 101 -42.46 2.83 -2.66
C SER A 101 -43.31 1.61 -2.34
N SER A 102 -42.94 0.80 -1.34
CA SER A 102 -43.74 -0.35 -0.92
C SER A 102 -43.52 -0.68 0.55
N ALA A 103 -44.64 -0.94 1.28
CA ALA A 103 -44.59 -1.38 2.66
C ALA A 103 -44.02 -2.79 2.81
N GLY A 104 -43.54 -3.12 4.00
CA GLY A 104 -43.04 -4.43 4.40
C GLY A 104 -41.57 -4.43 4.79
N SER A 105 -40.97 -5.63 4.80
CA SER A 105 -39.56 -5.81 5.18
C SER A 105 -38.64 -5.31 4.06
N GLN A 106 -37.93 -4.21 4.30
CA GLN A 106 -36.99 -3.62 3.36
C GLN A 106 -35.56 -3.84 3.83
N ARG A 107 -34.65 -4.07 2.88
CA ARG A 107 -33.22 -4.17 3.16
C ARG A 107 -32.62 -2.78 3.26
N PHE A 108 -31.89 -2.56 4.34
CA PHE A 108 -31.10 -1.35 4.60
C PHE A 108 -29.61 -1.71 4.49
N ASP A 109 -28.90 -1.05 3.61
CA ASP A 109 -27.44 -1.14 3.44
C ASP A 109 -26.84 0.21 3.79
N LEU A 110 -25.93 0.22 4.76
CA LEU A 110 -25.21 1.40 5.23
C LEU A 110 -23.72 1.17 5.05
N SER A 111 -23.02 2.12 4.43
CA SER A 111 -21.56 2.10 4.35
C SER A 111 -20.96 3.40 4.79
N TYR A 112 -19.74 3.34 5.35
CA TYR A 112 -18.98 4.52 5.76
C TYR A 112 -17.49 4.18 5.91
N LEU A 113 -16.66 5.21 5.91
CA LEU A 113 -15.21 5.12 6.09
C LEU A 113 -14.83 5.59 7.49
N MET A 114 -13.77 5.00 8.03
CA MET A 114 -13.17 5.35 9.32
C MET A 114 -11.66 5.42 9.15
N TYR A 115 -11.07 6.60 9.33
CA TYR A 115 -9.62 6.79 9.22
C TYR A 115 -8.91 6.46 10.53
N SER A 116 -7.68 5.92 10.44
CA SER A 116 -6.85 5.54 11.60
C SER A 116 -7.58 4.62 12.60
N SER A 117 -8.51 3.80 12.11
CA SER A 117 -9.43 2.99 12.94
C SER A 117 -9.15 1.51 12.94
N ALA A 118 -8.41 1.01 11.95
CA ALA A 118 -7.91 -0.35 11.94
C ALA A 118 -6.64 -0.43 11.09
N THR A 119 -5.76 -1.34 11.43
CA THR A 119 -4.56 -1.65 10.64
C THR A 119 -4.39 -3.16 10.55
N TRP A 120 -3.70 -3.60 9.52
CA TRP A 120 -3.25 -4.98 9.44
C TRP A 120 -1.84 -5.06 8.90
N LYS A 121 -1.14 -6.13 9.24
CA LYS A 121 0.19 -6.43 8.74
C LYS A 121 0.37 -7.94 8.61
N PRO A 122 1.05 -8.44 7.58
CA PRO A 122 1.44 -9.83 7.52
C PRO A 122 2.64 -10.09 8.43
N ILE A 123 2.65 -11.26 9.03
CA ILE A 123 3.81 -11.83 9.74
C ILE A 123 4.04 -13.20 9.11
N TYR A 124 5.31 -13.50 8.82
CA TYR A 124 5.71 -14.73 8.18
C TYR A 124 6.57 -15.61 9.10
N ASP A 125 6.41 -16.91 8.96
CA ASP A 125 7.32 -17.94 9.44
C ASP A 125 7.87 -18.66 8.20
N LEU A 126 9.18 -18.57 7.98
CA LEU A 126 9.89 -19.17 6.86
C LEU A 126 10.73 -20.33 7.36
N HIS A 127 10.33 -21.57 7.06
CA HIS A 127 11.07 -22.77 7.44
C HIS A 127 11.88 -23.27 6.25
N LEU A 128 13.20 -22.98 6.25
CA LEU A 128 14.11 -23.33 5.18
C LEU A 128 14.58 -24.78 5.28
N SER A 129 14.53 -25.48 4.16
CA SER A 129 15.25 -26.74 3.91
C SER A 129 16.38 -26.50 2.89
N GLU A 130 16.89 -27.54 2.23
CA GLU A 130 17.96 -27.40 1.24
C GLU A 130 17.50 -26.68 -0.02
N ASP A 131 16.36 -27.10 -0.59
CA ASP A 131 15.82 -26.67 -1.89
C ASP A 131 14.36 -26.13 -1.81
N GLN A 132 13.80 -26.12 -0.62
CA GLN A 132 12.41 -25.70 -0.38
C GLN A 132 12.29 -24.83 0.85
N VAL A 133 11.23 -24.04 0.87
CA VAL A 133 10.81 -23.28 2.04
C VAL A 133 9.32 -23.45 2.27
N LEU A 134 8.94 -23.75 3.52
CA LEU A 134 7.56 -23.65 3.94
C LEU A 134 7.29 -22.20 4.37
N VAL A 135 6.49 -21.49 3.61
CA VAL A 135 6.07 -20.11 3.88
C VAL A 135 4.72 -20.14 4.59
N LYS A 136 4.67 -19.71 5.84
CA LYS A 136 3.42 -19.48 6.58
C LYS A 136 3.22 -18.00 6.77
N SER A 137 2.01 -17.51 6.50
CA SER A 137 1.65 -16.12 6.70
C SER A 137 0.43 -15.99 7.57
N ASN A 138 0.49 -15.07 8.55
CA ASN A 138 -0.62 -14.67 9.40
C ASN A 138 -0.87 -13.17 9.21
N ALA A 139 -2.14 -12.79 9.07
CA ALA A 139 -2.56 -11.41 9.13
C ALA A 139 -2.79 -11.00 10.58
N VAL A 140 -2.01 -10.07 11.09
CA VAL A 140 -2.25 -9.46 12.41
C VAL A 140 -3.06 -8.20 12.23
N VAL A 141 -4.28 -8.21 12.73
CA VAL A 141 -5.29 -7.15 12.57
C VAL A 141 -5.48 -6.45 13.92
N SER A 142 -5.45 -5.12 13.89
CA SER A 142 -5.72 -4.26 15.05
C SER A 142 -7.00 -3.48 14.80
N ASN A 143 -7.97 -3.57 15.72
CA ASN A 143 -9.21 -2.79 15.67
C ASN A 143 -9.15 -1.65 16.70
N ARG A 144 -9.21 -0.40 16.24
CA ARG A 144 -9.27 0.82 17.03
C ARG A 144 -10.49 1.67 16.68
N GLY A 145 -11.50 1.05 16.05
CA GLY A 145 -12.69 1.73 15.52
C GLY A 145 -13.69 2.25 16.55
N GLY A 146 -13.52 1.94 17.83
CA GLY A 146 -14.41 2.40 18.90
C GLY A 146 -15.51 1.43 19.26
N GLU A 147 -15.62 0.28 18.56
CA GLU A 147 -16.60 -0.78 18.88
C GLU A 147 -16.00 -2.19 18.63
N ASP A 148 -16.54 -3.18 19.33
CA ASP A 148 -16.29 -4.59 19.01
C ASP A 148 -17.00 -4.96 17.70
N LEU A 149 -16.26 -5.54 16.78
CA LEU A 149 -16.82 -6.08 15.54
C LEU A 149 -17.03 -7.57 15.73
N LYS A 150 -18.29 -8.01 15.70
CA LYS A 150 -18.66 -9.42 15.94
C LYS A 150 -19.28 -10.04 14.70
N ASN A 151 -18.85 -11.26 14.38
CA ASN A 151 -19.43 -12.05 13.31
C ASN A 151 -19.42 -11.33 11.95
N VAL A 152 -18.29 -10.65 11.62
CA VAL A 152 -18.13 -9.85 10.40
C VAL A 152 -17.36 -10.60 9.32
N ARG A 153 -17.65 -10.34 8.06
CA ARG A 153 -16.79 -10.72 6.94
C ARG A 153 -15.60 -9.76 6.91
N LEU A 154 -14.39 -10.30 6.98
CA LEU A 154 -13.17 -9.52 7.03
C LEU A 154 -12.40 -9.58 5.71
N LYS A 155 -12.16 -8.42 5.11
CA LYS A 155 -11.34 -8.22 3.92
C LYS A 155 -10.12 -7.40 4.26
N LEU A 156 -8.96 -7.81 3.77
CA LEU A 156 -7.69 -7.15 3.97
C LEU A 156 -7.14 -6.72 2.62
N VAL A 157 -6.81 -5.46 2.47
CA VAL A 157 -6.25 -4.91 1.24
C VAL A 157 -4.73 -4.88 1.35
N ALA A 158 -4.03 -5.44 0.37
CA ALA A 158 -2.58 -5.40 0.23
C ALA A 158 -2.19 -4.71 -1.08
N GLY A 159 -1.00 -4.14 -1.11
CA GLY A 159 -0.46 -3.38 -2.23
C GLY A 159 -0.08 -1.97 -1.84
N LEU A 160 0.45 -1.23 -2.80
CA LEU A 160 0.72 0.20 -2.61
C LEU A 160 -0.62 0.91 -2.65
N SER A 161 -1.08 1.40 -1.51
CA SER A 161 -2.21 2.33 -1.49
C SER A 161 -1.83 3.55 -2.34
N PRO A 162 -2.59 3.92 -3.38
CA PRO A 162 -2.39 5.24 -3.97
C PRO A 162 -2.52 6.23 -2.80
N GLU A 163 -1.56 7.15 -2.67
CA GLU A 163 -1.64 8.19 -1.65
C GLU A 163 -3.00 8.87 -1.78
N VAL A 164 -3.96 8.42 -1.00
CA VAL A 164 -5.18 9.18 -0.77
C VAL A 164 -4.68 10.37 0.02
N HIS A 165 -4.45 11.48 -0.67
CA HIS A 165 -4.23 12.74 0.00
C HIS A 165 -5.43 12.90 0.93
N ALA A 166 -5.22 12.66 2.24
CA ALA A 166 -6.20 12.98 3.25
C ALA A 166 -6.47 14.47 3.08
N TYR A 167 -7.61 14.81 2.50
CA TYR A 167 -8.09 16.18 2.60
C TYR A 167 -8.17 16.48 4.09
N PRO A 168 -7.44 17.49 4.58
CA PRO A 168 -7.54 17.86 5.98
C PRO A 168 -9.01 18.05 6.29
N ALA A 169 -9.51 17.38 7.32
CA ALA A 169 -10.88 17.54 7.79
C ALA A 169 -11.15 19.03 7.86
N ALA A 170 -12.15 19.52 7.13
CA ALA A 170 -12.46 20.92 7.02
C ALA A 170 -12.63 21.48 8.45
N PRO A 171 -11.94 22.59 8.79
CA PRO A 171 -12.11 23.20 10.10
C PRO A 171 -13.58 23.57 10.27
N ARG A 172 -14.16 23.27 11.41
CA ARG A 172 -15.58 23.44 11.79
C ARG A 172 -16.15 24.86 11.70
N SER A 173 -15.63 25.70 10.80
CA SER A 173 -16.13 27.04 10.55
C SER A 173 -15.75 27.53 9.15
N ALA A 174 -16.37 26.99 8.10
CA ALA A 174 -16.30 27.56 6.78
C ALA A 174 -17.72 27.92 6.31
N GLY A 175 -17.88 29.18 5.94
CA GLY A 175 -19.15 29.72 5.49
C GLY A 175 -19.55 29.22 4.10
N ALA A 176 -20.79 29.46 3.71
CA ALA A 176 -21.57 28.98 2.57
C ALA A 176 -20.96 29.12 1.15
N ALA A 177 -19.66 29.39 1.00
CA ALA A 177 -18.99 29.52 -0.31
C ALA A 177 -18.39 28.21 -0.83
N ASP A 178 -18.06 27.24 0.06
CA ASP A 178 -17.39 26.00 -0.32
C ASP A 178 -18.33 24.85 -0.71
N ALA A 179 -19.65 25.04 -0.48
CA ALA A 179 -20.67 24.06 -0.85
C ALA A 179 -20.79 23.83 -2.37
N LYS A 180 -20.33 24.76 -3.21
CA LYS A 180 -20.44 24.62 -4.67
C LYS A 180 -19.38 23.70 -5.30
N MET A 181 -18.25 23.44 -4.63
CA MET A 181 -17.24 22.48 -5.12
C MET A 181 -17.58 21.02 -4.75
N ALA A 182 -18.30 20.80 -3.66
CA ALA A 182 -18.76 19.48 -3.26
C ALA A 182 -19.78 18.89 -4.25
N TYR A 183 -20.65 19.73 -4.82
CA TYR A 183 -21.68 19.30 -5.77
C TYR A 183 -21.15 18.84 -7.14
N ALA A 184 -19.93 19.23 -7.52
CA ALA A 184 -19.35 18.81 -8.80
C ALA A 184 -18.71 17.40 -8.77
N MET A 185 -18.52 16.80 -7.58
CA MET A 185 -18.05 15.43 -7.42
C MET A 185 -19.17 14.42 -7.16
N GLU A 186 -20.40 14.89 -6.96
CA GLU A 186 -21.56 14.07 -6.60
C GLU A 186 -22.17 13.31 -7.81
N GLU A 187 -21.85 13.71 -9.04
CA GLU A 187 -22.40 13.05 -10.23
C GLU A 187 -21.65 11.78 -10.65
N VAL A 188 -20.51 11.46 -10.02
CA VAL A 188 -19.72 10.25 -10.30
C VAL A 188 -19.89 9.15 -9.22
N ALA A 189 -20.51 9.47 -8.09
CA ALA A 189 -20.65 8.53 -6.95
C ALA A 189 -22.01 7.81 -6.88
N TYR A 190 -22.90 7.96 -7.87
CA TYR A 190 -24.26 7.43 -7.82
C TYR A 190 -24.44 6.04 -8.45
N GLU A 191 -23.37 5.41 -8.91
CA GLU A 191 -23.44 3.97 -9.13
C GLU A 191 -23.16 3.28 -7.79
N ALA A 192 -24.11 2.45 -7.38
CA ALA A 192 -24.01 1.61 -6.17
C ALA A 192 -22.60 1.05 -6.06
N ALA A 193 -21.95 1.27 -4.92
CA ALA A 193 -20.59 0.75 -4.70
C ALA A 193 -20.58 -0.71 -5.15
N PRO A 194 -19.82 -1.06 -6.18
CA PRO A 194 -19.84 -2.42 -6.71
C PRO A 194 -19.50 -3.35 -5.57
N ASP A 195 -20.19 -4.50 -5.49
CA ASP A 195 -19.75 -5.58 -4.64
C ASP A 195 -18.30 -5.89 -5.06
N LEU A 196 -17.33 -5.44 -4.27
CA LEU A 196 -15.93 -5.73 -4.55
C LEU A 196 -15.77 -7.24 -4.65
N PRO A 197 -15.11 -7.75 -5.67
CA PRO A 197 -14.92 -9.18 -5.83
C PRO A 197 -14.33 -9.77 -4.55
N ALA A 198 -14.75 -10.98 -4.21
CA ALA A 198 -14.31 -11.68 -3.00
C ALA A 198 -12.78 -11.77 -2.89
N THR A 199 -12.13 -11.93 -4.03
CA THR A 199 -10.69 -11.86 -4.25
C THR A 199 -10.46 -11.23 -5.62
N GLY A 200 -9.47 -10.33 -5.75
CA GLY A 200 -9.17 -9.72 -7.06
C GLY A 200 -8.23 -8.54 -6.98
N GLU A 201 -7.91 -8.05 -8.15
CA GLU A 201 -7.04 -6.91 -8.38
C GLU A 201 -7.91 -5.65 -8.54
N LEU A 202 -7.67 -4.66 -7.69
CA LEU A 202 -8.16 -3.30 -7.85
C LEU A 202 -6.99 -2.46 -8.37
N GLU A 203 -6.78 -2.47 -9.69
CA GLU A 203 -5.62 -1.84 -10.34
C GLU A 203 -4.27 -2.28 -9.74
N THR A 204 -3.89 -1.74 -8.56
CA THR A 204 -2.65 -2.08 -7.85
C THR A 204 -2.87 -2.68 -6.46
N LEU A 205 -4.13 -2.93 -6.07
CA LEU A 205 -4.51 -3.43 -4.75
C LEU A 205 -5.06 -4.86 -4.84
N TYR A 206 -4.62 -5.72 -3.93
CA TYR A 206 -5.14 -7.07 -3.77
C TYR A 206 -6.01 -7.18 -2.52
N ILE A 207 -7.10 -7.92 -2.64
CA ILE A 207 -8.03 -8.16 -1.53
C ILE A 207 -7.92 -9.62 -1.08
N PHE A 208 -7.60 -9.80 0.19
CA PHE A 208 -7.67 -11.10 0.88
C PHE A 208 -8.96 -11.14 1.68
N GLU A 209 -9.91 -11.99 1.28
CA GLU A 209 -11.09 -12.28 2.09
C GLU A 209 -10.81 -13.47 2.99
N LEU A 210 -10.89 -13.25 4.31
CA LEU A 210 -10.67 -14.34 5.27
C LEU A 210 -11.89 -15.25 5.35
N GLU A 211 -11.66 -16.56 5.24
CA GLU A 211 -12.71 -17.55 5.28
C GLU A 211 -13.55 -17.47 6.56
N GLY A 212 -14.88 -17.50 6.40
CA GLY A 212 -15.83 -17.43 7.50
C GLY A 212 -15.90 -16.04 8.15
N ARG A 213 -16.76 -15.94 9.15
CA ARG A 213 -16.93 -14.68 9.88
C ARG A 213 -15.95 -14.58 11.04
N LYS A 214 -15.51 -13.38 11.36
CA LYS A 214 -14.48 -13.08 12.36
C LYS A 214 -14.99 -12.15 13.44
N ASP A 215 -14.39 -12.26 14.61
CA ASP A 215 -14.57 -11.32 15.72
C ASP A 215 -13.30 -10.49 15.86
N LEU A 216 -13.44 -9.15 15.90
CA LEU A 216 -12.37 -8.20 16.11
C LEU A 216 -12.69 -7.37 17.35
N ALA A 217 -12.19 -7.78 18.51
CA ALA A 217 -12.35 -7.04 19.73
C ALA A 217 -11.61 -5.69 19.64
N MET A 218 -12.25 -4.65 20.22
CA MET A 218 -11.67 -3.31 20.29
C MET A 218 -10.35 -3.33 21.05
N ASP A 219 -9.38 -2.54 20.59
CA ASP A 219 -8.05 -2.35 21.18
C ASP A 219 -7.24 -3.67 21.36
N LYS A 220 -7.51 -4.66 20.51
CA LYS A 220 -6.76 -5.91 20.44
C LYS A 220 -6.08 -6.09 19.09
N GLU A 221 -4.92 -6.77 19.12
CA GLU A 221 -4.29 -7.35 17.95
C GLU A 221 -4.66 -8.82 17.88
N ILE A 222 -5.22 -9.24 16.74
CA ILE A 222 -5.69 -10.61 16.53
C ILE A 222 -5.04 -11.16 15.27
N GLY A 223 -4.42 -12.34 15.39
CA GLY A 223 -3.78 -13.04 14.26
C GLY A 223 -4.75 -13.99 13.58
N PHE A 224 -4.81 -13.95 12.27
CA PHE A 224 -5.55 -14.88 11.43
C PHE A 224 -4.63 -15.55 10.41
N PRO A 225 -4.69 -16.87 10.19
CA PRO A 225 -3.98 -17.51 9.11
C PRO A 225 -4.37 -16.89 7.76
N LEU A 226 -3.36 -16.51 6.96
CA LEU A 226 -3.56 -15.95 5.63
C LEU A 226 -3.32 -17.01 4.55
N PHE A 227 -2.15 -17.66 4.61
CA PHE A 227 -1.82 -18.82 3.77
C PHE A 227 -0.67 -19.63 4.36
N GLU A 228 -0.56 -20.88 3.88
CA GLU A 228 0.59 -21.77 4.12
C GLU A 228 0.95 -22.42 2.80
N LYS A 229 2.21 -22.34 2.36
CA LYS A 229 2.65 -22.83 1.07
C LYS A 229 4.09 -23.32 1.10
N GLU A 230 4.35 -24.51 0.59
CA GLU A 230 5.68 -24.95 0.21
C GLU A 230 6.05 -24.36 -1.14
N SER A 231 7.24 -23.80 -1.24
CA SER A 231 7.75 -23.17 -2.45
C SER A 231 9.19 -23.55 -2.69
N PRO A 232 9.62 -23.73 -3.95
CA PRO A 232 11.01 -23.96 -4.27
C PRO A 232 11.84 -22.72 -3.92
N LEU A 233 13.06 -22.96 -3.47
CA LEU A 233 14.04 -21.91 -3.24
C LEU A 233 15.33 -22.20 -4.03
N VAL A 234 15.99 -21.12 -4.43
CA VAL A 234 17.35 -21.15 -4.95
C VAL A 234 18.23 -20.37 -3.99
N ARG A 235 19.34 -21.00 -3.57
CA ARG A 235 20.33 -20.35 -2.71
C ARG A 235 21.46 -19.83 -3.56
N ILE A 236 21.78 -18.56 -3.40
CA ILE A 236 22.91 -17.91 -4.05
C ILE A 236 23.72 -17.15 -3.00
N TYR A 237 24.94 -16.82 -3.37
CA TYR A 237 25.78 -15.89 -2.63
C TYR A 237 25.91 -14.59 -3.42
N THR A 238 25.90 -13.46 -2.73
CA THR A 238 26.03 -12.15 -3.38
C THR A 238 27.11 -11.33 -2.72
N TRP A 239 27.82 -10.53 -3.50
CA TRP A 239 28.82 -9.60 -2.98
C TRP A 239 28.89 -8.34 -3.84
N ASP A 240 28.74 -7.20 -3.18
CA ASP A 240 28.88 -5.89 -3.80
C ASP A 240 30.25 -5.31 -3.46
N ALA A 241 31.21 -5.47 -4.40
CA ALA A 241 32.59 -5.03 -4.27
C ALA A 241 32.73 -3.51 -4.21
N SER A 242 31.73 -2.76 -4.66
CA SER A 242 31.73 -1.29 -4.58
C SER A 242 31.41 -0.77 -3.17
N ARG A 243 30.64 -1.55 -2.40
CA ARG A 243 30.26 -1.21 -1.02
C ARG A 243 31.20 -1.78 0.01
N GLN A 244 31.74 -2.97 -0.26
CA GLN A 244 32.58 -3.71 0.66
C GLN A 244 33.81 -4.23 -0.06
N SER A 245 34.99 -3.65 0.23
CA SER A 245 36.24 -4.03 -0.43
C SER A 245 36.82 -5.38 0.06
N GLU A 246 36.39 -5.89 1.21
CA GLU A 246 36.82 -7.16 1.78
C GLU A 246 35.73 -7.70 2.72
N GLY A 247 35.47 -8.99 2.70
CA GLY A 247 34.56 -9.64 3.65
C GLY A 247 33.93 -10.92 3.15
N PRO A 248 32.95 -11.46 3.93
CA PRO A 248 32.16 -12.60 3.52
C PRO A 248 31.12 -12.21 2.45
N ALA A 249 30.67 -13.19 1.68
CA ALA A 249 29.51 -13.04 0.83
C ALA A 249 28.20 -13.08 1.64
N ASP A 250 27.21 -12.33 1.22
CA ASP A 250 25.86 -12.48 1.72
C ASP A 250 25.23 -13.78 1.19
N GLU A 251 24.58 -14.54 2.05
CA GLU A 251 23.76 -15.68 1.66
C GLU A 251 22.35 -15.19 1.36
N GLU A 252 21.94 -15.27 0.10
CA GLU A 252 20.61 -14.89 -0.39
C GLU A 252 19.83 -16.13 -0.79
N VAL A 253 18.55 -16.17 -0.44
CA VAL A 253 17.61 -17.16 -0.98
C VAL A 253 16.59 -16.47 -1.87
N ARG A 254 16.32 -17.06 -3.03
CA ARG A 254 15.27 -16.64 -3.96
C ARG A 254 14.14 -17.65 -3.89
N ILE A 255 12.97 -17.17 -3.48
CA ILE A 255 11.78 -17.98 -3.22
C ILE A 255 10.72 -17.62 -4.23
N ASN A 256 10.23 -18.58 -5.01
CA ASN A 256 9.17 -18.34 -5.98
C ASN A 256 7.81 -18.23 -5.31
N ASN A 257 7.08 -17.14 -5.55
CA ASN A 257 5.69 -17.04 -5.15
C ASN A 257 4.81 -17.84 -6.12
N THR A 258 4.45 -19.05 -5.74
CA THR A 258 3.61 -19.95 -6.54
C THR A 258 2.11 -19.79 -6.27
N LEU A 259 1.69 -18.78 -5.49
CA LEU A 259 0.29 -18.44 -5.28
C LEU A 259 -0.23 -17.54 -6.41
N GLU A 260 -1.54 -17.52 -6.58
CA GLU A 260 -2.23 -16.58 -7.48
C GLU A 260 -2.26 -15.15 -6.92
N ASN A 261 -2.07 -15.02 -5.60
CA ASN A 261 -2.04 -13.74 -4.89
C ASN A 261 -0.61 -13.31 -4.57
N PRO A 262 -0.33 -12.01 -4.46
CA PRO A 262 0.98 -11.53 -4.03
C PRO A 262 1.24 -11.90 -2.57
N TRP A 263 2.53 -11.95 -2.21
CA TRP A 263 2.94 -11.91 -0.81
C TRP A 263 3.10 -10.45 -0.40
N PRO A 264 2.31 -9.95 0.55
CA PRO A 264 2.45 -8.57 1.04
C PRO A 264 3.78 -8.38 1.77
N GLU A 265 4.30 -7.15 1.77
CA GLU A 265 5.48 -6.81 2.54
C GLU A 265 5.24 -6.99 4.04
N GLY A 266 6.19 -7.62 4.77
CA GLY A 266 6.03 -7.84 6.19
C GLY A 266 7.23 -8.46 6.89
N LYS A 267 7.15 -8.49 8.22
CA LYS A 267 8.16 -9.10 9.06
C LYS A 267 8.13 -10.63 8.92
N ALA A 268 9.30 -11.24 8.73
CA ALA A 268 9.44 -12.69 8.65
C ALA A 268 10.43 -13.22 9.67
N MET A 269 10.05 -14.28 10.35
CA MET A 269 10.92 -15.08 11.23
C MET A 269 11.46 -16.25 10.43
N LEU A 270 12.78 -16.37 10.39
CA LEU A 270 13.48 -17.37 9.63
C LEU A 270 13.89 -18.53 10.53
N TYR A 271 13.57 -19.74 10.10
CA TYR A 271 13.93 -20.98 10.77
C TYR A 271 14.73 -21.88 9.84
N ARG A 272 15.75 -22.56 10.36
CA ARG A 272 16.52 -23.58 9.65
C ARG A 272 16.61 -24.81 10.54
N ASN A 273 16.22 -25.97 10.02
CA ASN A 273 16.17 -27.23 10.79
C ASN A 273 15.36 -27.14 12.10
N GLY A 274 14.31 -26.33 12.09
CA GLY A 274 13.46 -26.10 13.27
C GLY A 274 13.96 -25.05 14.26
N GLU A 275 15.19 -24.54 14.08
CA GLU A 275 15.78 -23.53 14.94
C GLU A 275 15.60 -22.13 14.36
N TYR A 276 15.27 -21.15 15.22
CA TYR A 276 15.20 -19.74 14.83
C TYR A 276 16.60 -19.22 14.47
N VAL A 277 16.69 -18.56 13.30
CA VAL A 277 17.95 -18.01 12.78
C VAL A 277 17.96 -16.49 12.92
N SER A 278 16.96 -15.83 12.37
CA SER A 278 16.91 -14.35 12.33
C SER A 278 15.50 -13.85 12.05
N THR A 279 15.34 -12.54 12.19
CA THR A 279 14.17 -11.81 11.69
C THR A 279 14.59 -10.97 10.51
N ILE A 280 13.84 -11.07 9.44
CA ILE A 280 14.07 -10.37 8.17
C ILE A 280 12.81 -9.64 7.71
N GLN A 281 12.95 -8.82 6.68
CA GLN A 281 11.82 -8.20 5.98
C GLN A 281 11.51 -9.01 4.71
N MET A 282 10.30 -9.54 4.64
CA MET A 282 9.75 -10.14 3.42
C MET A 282 9.34 -9.02 2.48
N PRO A 283 9.87 -8.94 1.26
CA PRO A 283 9.47 -7.91 0.31
C PRO A 283 8.06 -8.20 -0.26
N TYR A 284 7.37 -7.17 -0.71
CA TYR A 284 6.18 -7.37 -1.54
C TYR A 284 6.58 -8.18 -2.79
N THR A 285 5.93 -9.31 -2.99
CA THR A 285 6.29 -10.26 -4.05
C THR A 285 5.05 -10.61 -4.88
N PRO A 286 4.93 -10.08 -6.10
CA PRO A 286 3.84 -10.41 -7.01
C PRO A 286 3.70 -11.92 -7.25
N ALA A 287 2.52 -12.35 -7.65
CA ALA A 287 2.27 -13.72 -8.06
C ALA A 287 3.23 -14.14 -9.20
N GLY A 288 3.77 -15.35 -9.13
CA GLY A 288 4.68 -15.90 -10.13
C GLY A 288 6.09 -15.29 -10.19
N THR A 289 6.44 -14.39 -9.25
CA THR A 289 7.78 -13.78 -9.16
C THR A 289 8.57 -14.31 -7.97
N ASN A 290 9.87 -13.97 -7.90
CA ASN A 290 10.74 -14.40 -6.81
C ASN A 290 10.92 -13.30 -5.76
N ALA A 291 10.78 -13.68 -4.49
CA ALA A 291 11.29 -12.91 -3.37
C ALA A 291 12.78 -13.18 -3.20
N SER A 292 13.60 -12.14 -3.16
CA SER A 292 15.03 -12.22 -2.82
C SER A 292 15.24 -11.77 -1.38
N ILE A 293 15.84 -12.63 -0.56
CA ILE A 293 15.97 -12.43 0.87
C ILE A 293 17.38 -12.77 1.32
N VAL A 294 18.07 -11.83 1.95
CA VAL A 294 19.36 -12.09 2.59
C VAL A 294 19.10 -12.78 3.93
N VAL A 295 19.60 -14.00 4.07
CA VAL A 295 19.36 -14.85 5.24
C VAL A 295 20.57 -14.92 6.20
N GLY A 296 21.69 -14.37 5.79
CA GLY A 296 22.93 -14.34 6.59
C GLY A 296 24.14 -14.01 5.74
N THR A 297 25.32 -14.28 6.29
CA THR A 297 26.62 -14.16 5.59
C THR A 297 27.37 -15.48 5.66
N SER A 298 28.14 -15.80 4.63
CA SER A 298 28.97 -17.01 4.58
C SER A 298 30.43 -16.68 4.87
N ALA A 299 30.93 -17.03 6.04
CA ALA A 299 32.33 -16.89 6.39
C ALA A 299 33.27 -17.80 5.55
N ASP A 300 32.70 -18.80 4.88
CA ASP A 300 33.43 -19.75 4.01
C ASP A 300 33.67 -19.20 2.60
N LEU A 301 33.02 -18.09 2.21
CA LEU A 301 33.31 -17.33 1.00
C LEU A 301 33.98 -16.02 1.38
N LYS A 302 35.29 -15.93 1.16
CA LYS A 302 36.07 -14.71 1.41
C LYS A 302 36.35 -14.01 0.08
N LEU A 303 36.00 -12.74 0.04
CA LEU A 303 36.14 -11.90 -1.15
C LEU A 303 36.94 -10.67 -0.80
N GLU A 304 37.78 -10.24 -1.75
CA GLU A 304 38.62 -9.06 -1.60
C GLU A 304 38.75 -8.33 -2.93
N ARG A 305 38.62 -7.01 -2.92
CA ARG A 305 38.81 -6.11 -4.05
C ARG A 305 40.00 -5.21 -3.80
N LYS A 306 41.02 -5.31 -4.63
CA LYS A 306 42.24 -4.49 -4.54
C LYS A 306 42.47 -3.67 -5.78
N LEU A 307 42.85 -2.42 -5.62
CA LEU A 307 43.46 -1.62 -6.68
C LEU A 307 44.88 -2.18 -6.87
N SER A 308 45.12 -2.85 -8.00
CA SER A 308 46.42 -3.46 -8.29
C SER A 308 47.36 -2.54 -9.07
N ASP A 309 46.81 -1.62 -9.87
CA ASP A 309 47.60 -0.63 -10.60
C ASP A 309 46.81 0.64 -10.85
N TYR A 310 47.54 1.78 -10.87
CA TYR A 310 47.01 3.10 -11.22
C TYR A 310 47.99 3.83 -12.09
N ASN A 311 47.53 4.27 -13.27
CA ASN A 311 48.36 5.04 -14.19
C ASN A 311 47.68 6.36 -14.58
N LYS A 312 48.43 7.45 -14.56
CA LYS A 312 47.97 8.76 -15.00
C LYS A 312 48.90 9.30 -16.09
N THR A 313 48.32 9.64 -17.23
CA THR A 313 49.04 10.30 -18.32
C THR A 313 48.40 11.66 -18.61
N GLU A 314 49.26 12.65 -18.91
CA GLU A 314 48.85 14.01 -19.24
C GLU A 314 49.44 14.39 -20.59
N GLU A 315 48.64 14.91 -21.48
CA GLU A 315 49.05 15.33 -22.81
C GLU A 315 48.42 16.67 -23.14
N ILE A 316 49.28 17.64 -23.61
CA ILE A 316 48.80 18.93 -24.04
C ILE A 316 48.56 18.89 -25.54
N LYS A 317 47.36 19.24 -25.99
CA LYS A 317 46.94 19.21 -27.39
C LYS A 317 46.33 20.54 -27.81
N ALA A 318 46.61 20.97 -29.02
CA ALA A 318 45.84 22.02 -29.67
C ALA A 318 44.64 21.41 -30.35
N ILE A 319 43.44 21.87 -30.04
CA ILE A 319 42.20 21.46 -30.71
C ILE A 319 41.64 22.65 -31.49
N SER A 320 41.20 22.38 -32.74
CA SER A 320 40.51 23.40 -33.53
C SER A 320 39.03 23.36 -33.21
N THR A 321 38.48 24.49 -32.79
CA THR A 321 37.05 24.67 -32.58
C THR A 321 36.50 25.72 -33.58
N PRO A 322 35.20 25.81 -33.81
CA PRO A 322 34.62 26.89 -34.64
C PRO A 322 34.97 28.29 -34.20
N GLU A 323 35.37 28.47 -32.96
CA GLU A 323 35.72 29.75 -32.33
C GLU A 323 37.25 30.06 -32.35
N GLY A 324 38.05 29.09 -32.86
CA GLY A 324 39.54 29.23 -32.94
C GLY A 324 40.26 27.99 -32.37
N ASN A 325 41.59 28.06 -32.37
CA ASN A 325 42.43 27.03 -31.77
C ASN A 325 42.49 27.22 -30.27
N ARG A 326 42.17 26.19 -29.51
CA ARG A 326 42.30 26.15 -28.04
C ARG A 326 43.36 25.13 -27.63
N THR A 327 44.09 25.47 -26.58
CA THR A 327 45.04 24.54 -25.95
C THR A 327 44.34 23.83 -24.80
N VAL A 328 44.28 22.50 -24.86
CA VAL A 328 43.68 21.69 -23.82
C VAL A 328 44.69 20.70 -23.24
N LYS A 329 44.55 20.44 -21.96
CA LYS A 329 45.24 19.38 -21.26
C LYS A 329 44.33 18.18 -21.19
N GLU A 330 44.67 17.10 -21.87
CA GLU A 330 44.02 15.83 -21.80
C GLU A 330 44.65 14.99 -20.70
N ILE A 331 43.86 14.58 -19.72
CA ILE A 331 44.27 13.74 -18.60
C ILE A 331 43.57 12.39 -18.77
N ARG A 332 44.36 11.32 -18.84
CA ARG A 332 43.88 9.95 -18.86
C ARG A 332 44.32 9.26 -17.59
N GLN A 333 43.36 8.73 -16.85
CA GLN A 333 43.61 7.99 -15.63
C GLN A 333 43.08 6.59 -15.82
N ALA A 334 43.90 5.58 -15.57
CA ALA A 334 43.54 4.18 -15.66
C ALA A 334 43.68 3.48 -14.31
N TRP A 335 42.68 2.70 -13.94
CA TRP A 335 42.65 1.92 -12.71
C TRP A 335 42.49 0.45 -13.06
N THR A 336 43.36 -0.39 -12.49
CA THR A 336 43.27 -1.85 -12.60
C THR A 336 42.91 -2.43 -11.26
N TYR A 337 41.82 -3.18 -11.23
CA TYR A 337 41.33 -3.88 -10.05
C TYR A 337 41.51 -5.37 -10.17
N HIS A 338 41.84 -5.98 -9.04
CA HIS A 338 41.91 -7.42 -8.84
C HIS A 338 40.93 -7.80 -7.73
N LEU A 339 39.93 -8.64 -8.06
CA LEU A 339 39.02 -9.21 -7.11
C LEU A 339 39.43 -10.67 -6.89
N SER A 340 39.73 -11.05 -5.66
CA SER A 340 40.03 -12.42 -5.29
C SER A 340 38.81 -13.05 -4.60
N ILE A 341 38.49 -14.28 -4.94
CA ILE A 341 37.40 -15.08 -4.43
C ILE A 341 37.98 -16.38 -3.92
N LYS A 342 37.81 -16.65 -2.62
CA LYS A 342 38.28 -17.89 -1.98
C LYS A 342 37.13 -18.62 -1.33
N SER A 343 36.85 -19.83 -1.81
CA SER A 343 35.85 -20.73 -1.24
C SER A 343 36.49 -21.74 -0.29
N ASN A 344 35.96 -21.82 0.92
CA ASN A 344 36.19 -22.91 1.86
C ASN A 344 34.98 -23.84 1.97
N LEU A 345 33.93 -23.60 1.15
CA LEU A 345 32.75 -24.46 1.11
C LEU A 345 33.12 -25.87 0.68
N ASP A 346 32.35 -26.85 1.13
CA ASP A 346 32.45 -28.26 0.76
C ASP A 346 31.53 -28.66 -0.42
N ARG A 347 30.78 -27.68 -0.94
CA ARG A 347 29.84 -27.80 -2.05
C ARG A 347 30.05 -26.69 -3.08
N THR A 348 29.56 -26.92 -4.29
CA THR A 348 29.47 -25.88 -5.32
C THR A 348 28.47 -24.80 -4.90
N ALA A 349 28.77 -23.56 -5.22
CA ALA A 349 27.95 -22.40 -4.88
C ALA A 349 27.84 -21.43 -6.05
N ASP A 350 26.65 -20.93 -6.28
CA ASP A 350 26.40 -19.83 -7.19
C ASP A 350 26.72 -18.50 -6.50
N LEU A 351 27.63 -17.71 -7.09
CA LEU A 351 28.07 -16.42 -6.55
C LEU A 351 27.79 -15.30 -7.58
N GLU A 352 27.03 -14.30 -7.19
CA GLU A 352 26.87 -13.07 -7.96
C GLU A 352 27.79 -11.98 -7.37
N VAL A 353 28.71 -11.49 -8.18
CA VAL A 353 29.61 -10.38 -7.84
C VAL A 353 29.19 -9.14 -8.60
N THR A 354 28.98 -8.04 -7.90
CA THR A 354 28.67 -6.73 -8.49
C THR A 354 29.76 -5.73 -8.15
N ASP A 355 30.19 -4.95 -9.14
CA ASP A 355 31.08 -3.81 -8.93
C ASP A 355 30.63 -2.60 -9.76
N THR A 356 31.09 -1.42 -9.41
CA THR A 356 30.71 -0.19 -10.08
C THR A 356 31.93 0.52 -10.67
N VAL A 357 31.71 1.16 -11.80
CA VAL A 357 32.70 2.02 -12.47
C VAL A 357 32.07 3.41 -12.72
N PRO A 358 32.87 4.47 -12.83
CA PRO A 358 32.36 5.79 -13.21
C PRO A 358 31.61 5.75 -14.56
N GLN A 359 30.62 6.60 -14.73
CA GLN A 359 29.81 6.68 -15.96
C GLN A 359 30.66 7.00 -17.19
N GLU A 360 31.74 7.78 -17.02
CA GLU A 360 32.65 8.18 -18.07
C GLU A 360 33.74 7.14 -18.34
N ALA A 361 33.70 6.00 -17.64
CA ALA A 361 34.73 4.98 -17.74
C ALA A 361 34.65 4.23 -19.07
N VAL A 362 35.79 4.08 -19.72
CA VAL A 362 35.99 3.21 -20.87
C VAL A 362 36.73 1.97 -20.39
N MET A 363 36.12 0.80 -20.54
CA MET A 363 36.80 -0.47 -20.21
C MET A 363 37.92 -0.74 -21.18
N ILE A 364 39.10 -1.04 -20.63
CA ILE A 364 40.31 -1.37 -21.37
C ILE A 364 40.46 -2.89 -21.44
N SER A 365 40.24 -3.57 -20.33
CA SER A 365 40.31 -5.04 -20.24
C SER A 365 39.42 -5.53 -19.14
N VAL A 366 38.88 -6.74 -19.27
CA VAL A 366 38.11 -7.43 -18.22
C VAL A 366 38.28 -8.96 -18.44
N SER A 367 38.45 -9.69 -17.35
CA SER A 367 38.56 -11.17 -17.39
C SER A 367 38.14 -11.75 -16.02
N PRO A 368 37.16 -12.65 -15.97
CA PRO A 368 36.26 -13.02 -17.08
C PRO A 368 35.35 -11.85 -17.48
N GLU A 369 34.73 -11.94 -18.67
CA GLU A 369 33.69 -10.97 -19.07
C GLU A 369 32.53 -11.03 -18.11
N PRO A 370 31.93 -9.86 -17.77
CA PRO A 370 30.73 -9.84 -16.93
C PRO A 370 29.50 -10.35 -17.70
N ASP A 371 28.64 -11.09 -17.03
CA ASP A 371 27.37 -11.59 -17.57
C ASP A 371 26.39 -10.45 -17.89
N GLU A 372 26.40 -9.40 -17.05
CA GLU A 372 25.59 -8.21 -17.23
C GLU A 372 26.45 -6.96 -17.08
N ARG A 373 26.29 -6.01 -18.00
CA ARG A 373 27.02 -4.74 -17.98
C ARG A 373 26.09 -3.58 -18.30
N THR A 374 26.11 -2.56 -17.45
CA THR A 374 25.49 -1.26 -17.72
C THR A 374 26.57 -0.17 -17.89
N ALA A 375 26.18 1.10 -17.98
CA ALA A 375 27.10 2.22 -18.02
C ALA A 375 28.01 2.30 -16.77
N THR A 376 27.49 1.89 -15.60
CA THR A 376 28.15 2.05 -14.30
C THR A 376 28.32 0.76 -13.53
N THR A 377 27.73 -0.36 -13.95
CA THR A 377 27.69 -1.61 -13.18
C THR A 377 28.24 -2.75 -13.99
N LEU A 378 29.04 -3.56 -13.35
CA LEU A 378 29.56 -4.84 -13.83
C LEU A 378 29.01 -5.94 -12.92
N LYS A 379 28.43 -6.99 -13.49
CA LYS A 379 27.90 -8.13 -12.73
C LYS A 379 28.37 -9.44 -13.31
N TRP A 380 28.94 -10.30 -12.47
CA TRP A 380 29.38 -11.64 -12.80
C TRP A 380 28.51 -12.65 -12.06
N LYS A 381 28.16 -13.75 -12.76
CA LYS A 381 27.51 -14.92 -12.20
C LYS A 381 28.49 -16.09 -12.28
N LEU A 382 29.01 -16.48 -11.14
CA LEU A 382 30.12 -17.44 -11.05
C LEU A 382 29.66 -18.71 -10.36
N GLU A 383 30.01 -19.85 -10.92
CA GLU A 383 29.92 -21.13 -10.25
C GLU A 383 31.26 -21.39 -9.52
N VAL A 384 31.23 -21.39 -8.18
CA VAL A 384 32.43 -21.55 -7.35
C VAL A 384 32.46 -22.98 -6.83
N MET A 385 33.48 -23.74 -7.26
CA MET A 385 33.68 -25.13 -6.82
C MET A 385 34.14 -25.22 -5.37
N PRO A 386 33.98 -26.38 -4.71
CA PRO A 386 34.52 -26.60 -3.38
C PRO A 386 36.01 -26.28 -3.29
N ARG A 387 36.40 -25.48 -2.29
CA ARG A 387 37.79 -25.11 -2.02
C ARG A 387 38.53 -24.46 -3.19
N GLN A 388 37.79 -23.80 -4.08
CA GLN A 388 38.36 -23.11 -5.24
C GLN A 388 38.82 -21.70 -4.87
N GLU A 389 39.92 -21.28 -5.52
CA GLU A 389 40.30 -19.89 -5.59
C GLU A 389 40.14 -19.43 -7.05
N MET A 390 39.54 -18.26 -7.24
CA MET A 390 39.37 -17.63 -8.55
C MET A 390 39.51 -16.11 -8.44
N SER A 391 39.67 -15.44 -9.56
CA SER A 391 39.82 -14.00 -9.57
C SER A 391 39.10 -13.37 -10.77
N ILE A 392 38.71 -12.11 -10.57
CA ILE A 392 38.24 -11.20 -11.62
C ILE A 392 39.27 -10.06 -11.72
N ASN A 393 39.67 -9.74 -12.95
CA ASN A 393 40.56 -8.63 -13.21
C ASN A 393 39.92 -7.70 -14.20
N TYR A 394 39.95 -6.39 -13.96
CA TYR A 394 39.47 -5.42 -14.94
C TYR A 394 40.24 -4.11 -14.84
N THR A 395 40.34 -3.43 -15.99
CA THR A 395 40.96 -2.11 -16.11
C THR A 395 39.98 -1.20 -16.81
N TYR A 396 39.74 -0.03 -16.24
CA TYR A 396 39.01 1.03 -16.92
C TYR A 396 39.82 2.33 -16.93
N GLN A 397 39.51 3.19 -17.88
CA GLN A 397 40.12 4.49 -18.05
C GLN A 397 39.04 5.59 -18.02
N VAL A 398 39.34 6.68 -17.36
CA VAL A 398 38.57 7.94 -17.43
C VAL A 398 39.43 8.99 -18.11
N LYS A 399 38.84 9.70 -19.07
CA LYS A 399 39.43 10.78 -19.79
C LYS A 399 38.82 12.13 -19.38
N THR A 400 39.63 13.08 -18.94
CA THR A 400 39.19 14.42 -18.59
C THR A 400 39.94 15.43 -19.48
N THR A 401 39.30 16.54 -19.85
CA THR A 401 39.87 17.58 -20.65
C THR A 401 39.76 18.92 -19.92
N GLU A 402 40.86 19.59 -19.66
CA GLU A 402 40.95 20.91 -19.01
C GLU A 402 41.39 21.95 -20.05
N SER A 403 40.67 23.08 -20.14
CA SER A 403 41.13 24.21 -20.99
C SER A 403 42.26 24.94 -20.29
N LEU A 404 43.35 25.19 -21.02
CA LEU A 404 44.48 25.96 -20.56
C LEU A 404 44.41 27.42 -21.00
N ASP A 405 43.46 27.78 -21.85
CA ASP A 405 43.28 29.17 -22.28
C ASP A 405 42.65 29.95 -21.11
N ARG A 406 43.32 31.06 -20.72
CA ARG A 406 42.78 31.98 -19.71
C ARG A 406 41.55 32.68 -20.31
N GLU A 407 40.44 32.63 -19.62
CA GLU A 407 39.34 33.57 -19.88
C GLU A 407 39.87 34.98 -19.56
N TYR A 408 39.90 35.82 -20.58
CA TYR A 408 40.17 37.24 -20.42
C TYR A 408 38.83 37.99 -20.29
#